data_e177a1eb27711ace7835bcf66fcea12b
#
_entry.id   e177a1eb27711ace7835bcf66fcea12b
#
_cell.length_a   1.000
_cell.length_b   1.000
_cell.length_c   1.000
_cell.angle_alpha   90.00
_cell.angle_beta   90.00
_cell.angle_gamma   90.00
#
_symmetry.space_group_name_H-M   'P 1'
#
loop_
_entity.id
_entity.type
_entity.pdbx_description
1 polymer ?
#
loop_
_entity_poly.entity_id
_entity_poly.type
_entity_poly.pdbx_seq_one_letter_code
_entity_poly.pdbx_strand_id
1 'polypeptide(L)'
;MRRATLDALLAARAAKRAVVLATRLGDGAQHLWPEEALPGALAEAAQAALDLDKPQTIALDGEAWFLQPFSPPLRLIVVGAVHVAQALAPLAATLGYAVTIVDPRRAFATEERFAGVALNHDWPDEALTALAPDARTAVVTLTHDPKLDDPALDVALRSRAFYIGALGSTRTHAKRVARLKEMGHEDGAIARIAAPVGLDIGAVTAPEIALSIMAEIVQRRRGPKRRAP
;
A
#
# COMPACT_ATOMS: atom_id res chain seq x y z
N MET A 1 10.50 22.83 18.34
CA MET A 1 9.98 23.05 16.96
C MET A 1 9.48 24.47 16.83
N ARG A 2 9.85 25.17 15.75
CA ARG A 2 9.34 26.51 15.48
C ARG A 2 7.87 26.45 15.07
N ARG A 3 7.09 27.51 15.39
CA ARG A 3 5.65 27.55 15.06
C ARG A 3 5.41 27.39 13.55
N ALA A 4 6.17 28.09 12.71
CA ALA A 4 6.03 27.98 11.26
C ALA A 4 6.25 26.56 10.73
N THR A 5 7.24 25.84 11.26
CA THR A 5 7.52 24.44 10.89
C THR A 5 6.37 23.52 11.33
N LEU A 6 5.77 23.76 12.51
CA LEU A 6 4.60 23.01 12.97
C LEU A 6 3.38 23.27 12.08
N ASP A 7 3.11 24.54 11.75
CA ASP A 7 1.98 24.91 10.90
C ASP A 7 2.11 24.29 9.50
N ALA A 8 3.32 24.31 8.90
CA ALA A 8 3.62 23.66 7.63
C ALA A 8 3.44 22.14 7.69
N LEU A 9 3.91 21.49 8.77
CA LEU A 9 3.73 20.05 8.98
C LEU A 9 2.24 19.68 9.10
N LEU A 10 1.46 20.46 9.87
CA LEU A 10 0.03 20.22 10.02
C LEU A 10 -0.72 20.41 8.70
N ALA A 11 -0.34 21.43 7.91
CA ALA A 11 -0.90 21.65 6.58
C ALA A 11 -0.57 20.51 5.61
N ALA A 12 0.69 19.99 5.61
CA ALA A 12 1.08 18.85 4.82
C ALA A 12 0.27 17.59 5.20
N ARG A 13 0.08 17.33 6.50
CA ARG A 13 -0.72 16.21 6.99
C ARG A 13 -2.20 16.33 6.60
N ALA A 14 -2.78 17.51 6.73
CA ALA A 14 -4.16 17.76 6.32
C ALA A 14 -4.35 17.54 4.80
N ALA A 15 -3.36 17.92 4.00
CA ALA A 15 -3.33 17.71 2.55
C ALA A 15 -2.90 16.28 2.16
N LYS A 16 -2.70 15.36 3.12
CA LYS A 16 -2.22 13.98 2.91
C LYS A 16 -0.91 13.91 2.11
N ARG A 17 -0.03 14.90 2.27
CA ARG A 17 1.30 14.91 1.65
C ARG A 17 2.33 14.28 2.57
N ALA A 18 3.21 13.45 2.00
CA ALA A 18 4.32 12.84 2.73
C ALA A 18 5.45 13.87 2.87
N VAL A 19 5.95 14.06 4.10
CA VAL A 19 7.02 15.01 4.41
C VAL A 19 8.01 14.39 5.41
N VAL A 20 9.22 14.91 5.46
CA VAL A 20 10.24 14.57 6.47
C VAL A 20 10.61 15.81 7.25
N LEU A 21 10.51 15.73 8.56
CA LEU A 21 11.12 16.72 9.44
C LEU A 21 12.57 16.33 9.68
N ALA A 22 13.49 17.07 9.05
CA ALA A 22 14.93 16.95 9.26
C ALA A 22 15.35 17.89 10.40
N THR A 23 15.90 17.33 11.47
CA THR A 23 16.38 18.08 12.63
C THR A 23 17.88 17.88 12.79
N ARG A 24 18.65 18.96 12.73
CA ARG A 24 20.07 18.95 13.05
C ARG A 24 20.24 18.87 14.59
N LEU A 25 20.93 17.84 15.05
CA LEU A 25 20.97 17.56 16.48
C LEU A 25 21.90 18.51 17.28
N GLY A 26 22.87 19.14 16.59
CA GLY A 26 23.82 20.04 17.24
C GLY A 26 23.22 21.35 17.74
N ASP A 27 22.30 21.97 16.96
CA ASP A 27 21.70 23.26 17.27
C ASP A 27 20.16 23.27 17.23
N GLY A 28 19.54 22.14 16.88
CA GLY A 28 18.11 22.01 16.80
C GLY A 28 17.47 22.68 15.57
N ALA A 29 18.26 23.07 14.54
CA ALA A 29 17.74 23.59 13.29
C ALA A 29 16.84 22.56 12.62
N GLN A 30 15.67 23.01 12.09
CA GLN A 30 14.64 22.13 11.52
C GLN A 30 14.24 22.59 10.14
N HIS A 31 14.09 21.62 9.23
CA HIS A 31 13.63 21.79 7.86
C HIS A 31 12.54 20.76 7.56
N LEU A 32 11.52 21.19 6.83
CA LEU A 32 10.42 20.31 6.38
C LEU A 32 10.59 20.02 4.89
N TRP A 33 11.13 18.84 4.56
CA TRP A 33 11.31 18.40 3.18
C TRP A 33 10.06 17.70 2.65
N PRO A 34 9.65 17.84 1.37
CA PRO A 34 10.26 18.64 0.31
C PRO A 34 9.81 20.11 0.26
N GLU A 35 9.05 20.61 1.25
CA GLU A 35 8.58 22.00 1.29
C GLU A 35 9.75 23.00 1.30
N GLU A 36 10.84 22.63 1.97
CA GLU A 36 12.10 23.33 1.98
C GLU A 36 13.17 22.49 1.27
N ALA A 37 14.00 23.13 0.43
CA ALA A 37 15.10 22.46 -0.23
C ALA A 37 16.16 22.01 0.78
N LEU A 38 16.66 20.79 0.64
CA LEU A 38 17.77 20.25 1.40
C LEU A 38 18.98 20.00 0.49
N PRO A 39 20.23 20.02 1.02
CA PRO A 39 21.40 19.56 0.28
C PRO A 39 21.20 18.14 -0.27
N GLY A 40 21.78 17.83 -1.44
CA GLY A 40 21.52 16.59 -2.18
C GLY A 40 21.57 15.31 -1.34
N ALA A 41 22.67 15.09 -0.61
CA ALA A 41 22.82 13.89 0.22
C ALA A 41 21.81 13.84 1.38
N LEU A 42 21.42 14.99 1.96
CA LEU A 42 20.40 15.05 3.00
C LEU A 42 19.00 14.81 2.43
N ALA A 43 18.71 15.33 1.22
CA ALA A 43 17.47 15.07 0.51
C ALA A 43 17.32 13.59 0.12
N GLU A 44 18.40 12.93 -0.34
CA GLU A 44 18.41 11.50 -0.62
C GLU A 44 18.11 10.67 0.65
N ALA A 45 18.72 11.04 1.78
CA ALA A 45 18.47 10.38 3.05
C ALA A 45 17.03 10.63 3.54
N ALA A 46 16.47 11.83 3.33
CA ALA A 46 15.07 12.13 3.63
C ALA A 46 14.13 11.28 2.77
N GLN A 47 14.41 11.13 1.46
CA GLN A 47 13.65 10.24 0.59
C GLN A 47 13.72 8.78 1.06
N ALA A 48 14.90 8.31 1.44
CA ALA A 48 15.07 6.96 1.99
C ALA A 48 14.27 6.74 3.28
N ALA A 49 14.20 7.76 4.16
CA ALA A 49 13.37 7.71 5.37
C ALA A 49 11.88 7.61 5.04
N LEU A 50 11.37 8.32 4.01
CA LEU A 50 9.99 8.18 3.51
C LEU A 50 9.73 6.79 2.93
N ASP A 51 10.66 6.31 2.10
CA ASP A 51 10.51 4.99 1.45
C ASP A 51 10.41 3.87 2.48
N LEU A 52 11.19 3.96 3.55
CA LEU A 52 11.18 3.00 4.65
C LEU A 52 10.04 3.26 5.64
N ASP A 53 9.45 4.46 5.63
CA ASP A 53 8.48 4.93 6.61
C ASP A 53 9.01 4.72 8.05
N LYS A 54 10.27 5.10 8.27
CA LYS A 54 11.00 4.85 9.50
C LYS A 54 11.91 6.04 9.84
N PRO A 55 11.83 6.56 11.09
CA PRO A 55 12.79 7.55 11.56
C PRO A 55 14.22 6.99 11.53
N GLN A 56 15.18 7.84 11.23
CA GLN A 56 16.60 7.48 11.25
C GLN A 56 17.48 8.66 11.65
N THR A 57 18.61 8.36 12.28
CA THR A 57 19.67 9.32 12.52
C THR A 57 20.82 9.03 11.56
N ILE A 58 21.31 10.06 10.90
CA ILE A 58 22.46 9.97 9.98
C ILE A 58 23.53 10.97 10.38
N ALA A 59 24.78 10.70 10.01
CA ALA A 59 25.88 11.67 10.06
C ALA A 59 26.15 12.16 8.64
N LEU A 60 26.21 13.47 8.45
CA LEU A 60 26.52 14.11 7.19
C LEU A 60 27.38 15.35 7.45
N ASP A 61 28.54 15.44 6.79
CA ASP A 61 29.49 16.55 6.89
C ASP A 61 29.89 16.90 8.35
N GLY A 62 30.02 15.86 9.20
CA GLY A 62 30.37 16.01 10.61
C GLY A 62 29.20 16.41 11.53
N GLU A 63 28.01 16.59 10.97
CA GLU A 63 26.77 16.91 11.72
C GLU A 63 25.85 15.69 11.82
N ALA A 64 25.15 15.57 12.94
CA ALA A 64 24.15 14.53 13.15
C ALA A 64 22.74 15.08 12.84
N TRP A 65 21.99 14.38 11.98
CA TRP A 65 20.63 14.73 11.58
C TRP A 65 19.65 13.63 11.98
N PHE A 66 18.53 14.02 12.60
CA PHE A 66 17.39 13.16 12.83
C PHE A 66 16.33 13.40 11.76
N LEU A 67 16.01 12.36 11.00
CA LEU A 67 15.03 12.39 9.91
C LEU A 67 13.77 11.67 10.37
N GLN A 68 12.67 12.41 10.55
CA GLN A 68 11.39 11.86 10.97
C GLN A 68 10.36 11.98 9.84
N PRO A 69 10.00 10.85 9.19
CA PRO A 69 8.96 10.85 8.16
C PRO A 69 7.57 11.00 8.77
N PHE A 70 6.73 11.75 8.07
CA PHE A 70 5.29 11.87 8.31
C PHE A 70 4.59 11.55 7.00
N SER A 71 4.07 10.34 6.91
CA SER A 71 3.39 9.85 5.72
C SER A 71 1.90 9.66 5.97
N PRO A 72 1.05 9.82 4.94
CA PRO A 72 -0.33 9.35 5.02
C PRO A 72 -0.38 7.86 5.34
N PRO A 73 -1.46 7.36 5.93
CA PRO A 73 -1.63 5.91 6.14
C PRO A 73 -1.40 5.13 4.86
N LEU A 74 -0.84 3.94 4.98
CA LEU A 74 -0.86 2.96 3.89
C LEU A 74 -2.32 2.58 3.60
N ARG A 75 -2.63 2.30 2.35
CA ARG A 75 -3.98 1.90 1.94
C ARG A 75 -3.99 0.44 1.53
N LEU A 76 -5.05 -0.28 1.91
CA LEU A 76 -5.35 -1.61 1.41
C LEU A 76 -6.73 -1.59 0.76
N ILE A 77 -6.77 -1.81 -0.54
CA ILE A 77 -8.01 -1.99 -1.29
C ILE A 77 -8.22 -3.49 -1.48
N VAL A 78 -9.33 -4.00 -0.95
CA VAL A 78 -9.71 -5.41 -1.05
C VAL A 78 -10.93 -5.52 -1.94
N VAL A 79 -10.80 -6.21 -3.06
CA VAL A 79 -11.91 -6.50 -3.97
C VAL A 79 -12.51 -7.84 -3.59
N GLY A 80 -13.74 -7.80 -3.11
CA GLY A 80 -14.48 -8.97 -2.64
C GLY A 80 -14.72 -9.00 -1.13
N ALA A 81 -15.98 -8.83 -0.74
CA ALA A 81 -16.44 -8.87 0.64
C ALA A 81 -16.65 -10.33 1.12
N VAL A 82 -15.63 -11.17 0.97
CA VAL A 82 -15.65 -12.61 1.32
C VAL A 82 -15.12 -12.85 2.74
N HIS A 83 -15.19 -14.11 3.23
CA HIS A 83 -14.74 -14.45 4.59
C HIS A 83 -13.27 -14.08 4.86
N VAL A 84 -12.38 -14.26 3.87
CA VAL A 84 -10.97 -13.85 4.00
C VAL A 84 -10.86 -12.34 4.23
N ALA A 85 -11.69 -11.53 3.53
CA ALA A 85 -11.70 -10.08 3.71
C ALA A 85 -12.12 -9.66 5.13
N GLN A 86 -13.05 -10.38 5.76
CA GLN A 86 -13.48 -10.11 7.15
C GLN A 86 -12.34 -10.32 8.16
N ALA A 87 -11.46 -11.28 7.92
CA ALA A 87 -10.28 -11.50 8.76
C ALA A 87 -9.13 -10.54 8.39
N LEU A 88 -8.99 -10.21 7.09
CA LEU A 88 -7.90 -9.38 6.58
C LEU A 88 -8.05 -7.91 7.01
N ALA A 89 -9.27 -7.36 6.99
CA ALA A 89 -9.50 -5.94 7.28
C ALA A 89 -9.06 -5.52 8.69
N PRO A 90 -9.42 -6.21 9.79
CA PRO A 90 -8.94 -5.85 11.13
C PRO A 90 -7.44 -6.07 11.32
N LEU A 91 -6.84 -7.09 10.69
CA LEU A 91 -5.38 -7.29 10.72
C LEU A 91 -4.66 -6.12 10.05
N ALA A 92 -5.14 -5.69 8.88
CA ALA A 92 -4.58 -4.55 8.16
C ALA A 92 -4.74 -3.25 8.96
N ALA A 93 -5.90 -3.01 9.57
CA ALA A 93 -6.14 -1.84 10.41
C ALA A 93 -5.19 -1.81 11.63
N THR A 94 -4.95 -2.94 12.27
CA THR A 94 -3.97 -3.07 13.38
C THR A 94 -2.56 -2.70 12.94
N LEU A 95 -2.21 -2.96 11.67
CA LEU A 95 -0.92 -2.59 11.07
C LEU A 95 -0.91 -1.15 10.53
N GLY A 96 -1.96 -0.37 10.75
CA GLY A 96 -2.05 1.05 10.36
C GLY A 96 -2.47 1.28 8.91
N TYR A 97 -3.04 0.30 8.22
CA TYR A 97 -3.61 0.49 6.89
C TYR A 97 -5.01 1.09 6.96
N ALA A 98 -5.28 2.06 6.10
CA ALA A 98 -6.64 2.47 5.78
C ALA A 98 -7.22 1.44 4.79
N VAL A 99 -8.24 0.69 5.24
CA VAL A 99 -8.83 -0.39 4.46
C VAL A 99 -10.10 0.08 3.76
N THR A 100 -10.24 -0.28 2.49
CA THR A 100 -11.47 -0.13 1.71
C THR A 100 -11.85 -1.49 1.12
N ILE A 101 -13.07 -1.94 1.37
CA ILE A 101 -13.65 -3.13 0.74
C ILE A 101 -14.48 -2.68 -0.46
N VAL A 102 -14.19 -3.25 -1.62
CA VAL A 102 -14.91 -3.01 -2.88
C VAL A 102 -15.66 -4.27 -3.26
N ASP A 103 -16.99 -4.21 -3.29
CA ASP A 103 -17.84 -5.30 -3.77
C ASP A 103 -19.21 -4.76 -4.21
N PRO A 104 -19.58 -4.87 -5.50
CA PRO A 104 -20.88 -4.41 -5.99
C PRO A 104 -22.06 -5.20 -5.41
N ARG A 105 -21.80 -6.37 -4.88
CA ARG A 105 -22.83 -7.22 -4.26
C ARG A 105 -23.13 -6.75 -2.84
N ARG A 106 -24.07 -5.82 -2.70
CA ARG A 106 -24.41 -5.15 -1.43
C ARG A 106 -24.73 -6.12 -0.29
N ALA A 107 -25.26 -7.32 -0.59
CA ALA A 107 -25.56 -8.34 0.41
C ALA A 107 -24.28 -8.91 1.08
N PHE A 108 -23.13 -8.81 0.46
CA PHE A 108 -21.85 -9.26 1.02
C PHE A 108 -21.09 -8.14 1.73
N ALA A 109 -21.11 -6.92 1.19
CA ALA A 109 -20.42 -5.75 1.74
C ALA A 109 -21.37 -4.94 2.62
N THR A 110 -21.59 -5.40 3.85
CA THR A 110 -22.48 -4.75 4.82
C THR A 110 -21.70 -4.21 6.00
N GLU A 111 -22.19 -3.12 6.62
CA GLU A 111 -21.59 -2.54 7.82
C GLU A 111 -21.52 -3.55 8.99
N GLU A 112 -22.49 -4.46 9.09
CA GLU A 112 -22.50 -5.51 10.11
C GLU A 112 -21.29 -6.45 9.96
N ARG A 113 -20.90 -6.77 8.73
CA ARG A 113 -19.78 -7.67 8.46
C ARG A 113 -18.42 -6.97 8.47
N PHE A 114 -18.40 -5.66 8.26
CA PHE A 114 -17.17 -4.86 8.11
C PHE A 114 -17.26 -3.56 8.93
N ALA A 115 -17.64 -3.68 10.21
CA ALA A 115 -17.84 -2.54 11.09
C ALA A 115 -16.63 -1.60 11.11
N GLY A 116 -16.84 -0.32 10.83
CA GLY A 116 -15.81 0.71 10.83
C GLY A 116 -14.82 0.64 9.66
N VAL A 117 -15.08 -0.19 8.64
CA VAL A 117 -14.28 -0.28 7.41
C VAL A 117 -14.99 0.47 6.28
N ALA A 118 -14.25 1.23 5.48
CA ALA A 118 -14.83 1.90 4.32
C ALA A 118 -15.34 0.86 3.30
N LEU A 119 -16.62 0.98 2.91
CA LEU A 119 -17.26 0.15 1.90
C LEU A 119 -17.48 0.94 0.62
N ASN A 120 -17.20 0.33 -0.52
CA ASN A 120 -17.50 0.86 -1.85
C ASN A 120 -18.28 -0.20 -2.62
N HIS A 121 -19.45 0.16 -3.16
CA HIS A 121 -20.37 -0.73 -3.87
C HIS A 121 -20.37 -0.53 -5.39
N ASP A 122 -19.43 0.27 -5.89
CA ASP A 122 -19.25 0.43 -7.33
C ASP A 122 -18.58 -0.82 -7.93
N TRP A 123 -18.63 -0.92 -9.25
CA TRP A 123 -17.87 -1.95 -9.93
C TRP A 123 -16.38 -1.75 -9.71
N PRO A 124 -15.58 -2.84 -9.62
CA PRO A 124 -14.18 -2.76 -9.20
C PRO A 124 -13.29 -1.84 -10.03
N ASP A 125 -13.50 -1.74 -11.33
CA ASP A 125 -12.79 -0.82 -12.23
C ASP A 125 -13.12 0.66 -11.94
N GLU A 126 -14.40 0.98 -11.75
CA GLU A 126 -14.88 2.32 -11.37
C GLU A 126 -14.35 2.69 -9.99
N ALA A 127 -14.52 1.79 -9.01
CA ALA A 127 -14.05 1.99 -7.65
C ALA A 127 -12.53 2.22 -7.57
N LEU A 128 -11.73 1.38 -8.22
CA LEU A 128 -10.26 1.51 -8.21
C LEU A 128 -9.81 2.76 -8.97
N THR A 129 -10.49 3.11 -10.06
CA THR A 129 -10.20 4.36 -10.79
C THR A 129 -10.42 5.58 -9.89
N ALA A 130 -11.56 5.64 -9.18
CA ALA A 130 -11.88 6.71 -8.24
C ALA A 130 -10.93 6.73 -7.02
N LEU A 131 -10.56 5.56 -6.50
CA LEU A 131 -9.63 5.42 -5.38
C LEU A 131 -8.18 5.74 -5.76
N ALA A 132 -7.84 5.73 -7.05
CA ALA A 132 -6.53 6.06 -7.60
C ALA A 132 -5.36 5.41 -6.81
N PRO A 133 -5.11 4.09 -6.96
CA PRO A 133 -4.04 3.40 -6.24
C PRO A 133 -2.67 4.00 -6.57
N ASP A 134 -1.87 4.25 -5.55
CA ASP A 134 -0.55 4.90 -5.64
C ASP A 134 0.56 4.04 -5.02
N ALA A 135 1.77 4.58 -4.90
CA ALA A 135 2.92 3.89 -4.31
C ALA A 135 2.75 3.56 -2.80
N ARG A 136 1.65 3.98 -2.16
CA ARG A 136 1.30 3.63 -0.78
C ARG A 136 0.07 2.73 -0.70
N THR A 137 -0.37 2.17 -1.84
CA THR A 137 -1.56 1.33 -1.93
C THR A 137 -1.20 -0.12 -2.24
N ALA A 138 -1.74 -1.05 -1.46
CA ALA A 138 -1.83 -2.46 -1.78
C ALA A 138 -3.24 -2.78 -2.32
N VAL A 139 -3.32 -3.60 -3.35
CA VAL A 139 -4.59 -4.08 -3.93
C VAL A 139 -4.63 -5.59 -3.84
N VAL A 140 -5.73 -6.15 -3.35
CA VAL A 140 -5.92 -7.60 -3.24
C VAL A 140 -7.30 -7.99 -3.78
N THR A 141 -7.34 -8.93 -4.73
CA THR A 141 -8.61 -9.49 -5.25
C THR A 141 -8.86 -10.87 -4.65
N LEU A 142 -10.07 -11.09 -4.14
CA LEU A 142 -10.43 -12.27 -3.34
C LEU A 142 -11.69 -12.98 -3.83
N THR A 143 -12.30 -12.55 -4.95
CA THR A 143 -13.64 -13.07 -5.34
C THR A 143 -13.60 -14.39 -6.08
N HIS A 144 -12.52 -14.72 -6.77
CA HIS A 144 -12.43 -15.77 -7.77
C HIS A 144 -13.33 -15.58 -9.01
N ASP A 145 -14.10 -14.51 -9.07
CA ASP A 145 -14.94 -14.18 -10.21
C ASP A 145 -14.18 -13.29 -11.18
N PRO A 146 -13.89 -13.76 -12.41
CA PRO A 146 -13.19 -12.95 -13.41
C PRO A 146 -13.88 -11.62 -13.73
N LYS A 147 -15.21 -11.55 -13.57
CA LYS A 147 -15.97 -10.32 -13.83
C LYS A 147 -15.68 -9.21 -12.82
N LEU A 148 -15.21 -9.57 -11.63
CA LEU A 148 -14.84 -8.63 -10.57
C LEU A 148 -13.32 -8.49 -10.46
N ASP A 149 -12.58 -9.62 -10.49
CA ASP A 149 -11.15 -9.62 -10.27
C ASP A 149 -10.37 -9.02 -11.46
N ASP A 150 -10.74 -9.38 -12.71
CA ASP A 150 -9.97 -8.94 -13.88
C ASP A 150 -10.05 -7.42 -14.14
N PRO A 151 -11.22 -6.75 -14.06
CA PRO A 151 -11.31 -5.29 -14.17
C PRO A 151 -10.54 -4.56 -13.05
N ALA A 152 -10.59 -5.08 -11.82
CA ALA A 152 -9.79 -4.54 -10.72
C ALA A 152 -8.29 -4.65 -10.98
N LEU A 153 -7.84 -5.80 -11.48
CA LEU A 153 -6.44 -6.03 -11.78
C LEU A 153 -5.97 -5.19 -12.97
N ASP A 154 -6.81 -4.95 -13.98
CA ASP A 154 -6.50 -4.05 -15.10
C ASP A 154 -6.14 -2.65 -14.58
N VAL A 155 -6.99 -2.05 -13.73
CA VAL A 155 -6.72 -0.73 -13.14
C VAL A 155 -5.49 -0.78 -12.21
N ALA A 156 -5.36 -1.81 -11.37
CA ALA A 156 -4.24 -1.94 -10.46
C ALA A 156 -2.90 -2.06 -11.18
N LEU A 157 -2.83 -2.80 -12.30
CA LEU A 157 -1.62 -2.96 -13.11
C LEU A 157 -1.18 -1.67 -13.79
N ARG A 158 -2.13 -0.80 -14.17
CA ARG A 158 -1.85 0.53 -14.74
C ARG A 158 -1.44 1.54 -13.66
N SER A 159 -1.67 1.23 -12.40
CA SER A 159 -1.35 2.10 -11.26
C SER A 159 0.07 1.90 -10.74
N ARG A 160 0.45 2.78 -9.78
CA ARG A 160 1.71 2.66 -9.03
C ARG A 160 1.55 1.86 -7.73
N ALA A 161 0.49 1.05 -7.57
CA ALA A 161 0.31 0.21 -6.39
C ALA A 161 1.58 -0.59 -6.09
N PHE A 162 2.05 -0.54 -4.82
CA PHE A 162 3.30 -1.21 -4.45
C PHE A 162 3.13 -2.74 -4.32
N TYR A 163 1.90 -3.20 -4.16
CA TYR A 163 1.54 -4.60 -4.07
C TYR A 163 0.22 -4.86 -4.79
N ILE A 164 0.17 -5.92 -5.56
CA ILE A 164 -1.02 -6.42 -6.22
C ILE A 164 -1.07 -7.92 -5.95
N GLY A 165 -2.11 -8.38 -5.25
CA GLY A 165 -2.31 -9.79 -4.93
C GLY A 165 -3.61 -10.33 -5.49
N ALA A 166 -3.62 -11.59 -5.91
CA ALA A 166 -4.82 -12.21 -6.44
C ALA A 166 -5.01 -13.63 -5.90
N LEU A 167 -6.15 -13.87 -5.26
CA LEU A 167 -6.51 -15.17 -4.74
C LEU A 167 -6.74 -16.16 -5.88
N GLY A 168 -6.40 -17.42 -5.65
CA GLY A 168 -6.62 -18.51 -6.58
C GLY A 168 -5.41 -19.42 -6.70
N SER A 169 -5.63 -20.62 -7.24
CA SER A 169 -4.56 -21.58 -7.53
C SER A 169 -3.68 -21.13 -8.68
N THR A 170 -2.51 -21.73 -8.84
CA THR A 170 -1.62 -21.56 -10.00
C THR A 170 -2.37 -21.77 -11.33
N ARG A 171 -3.27 -22.74 -11.38
CA ARG A 171 -4.12 -22.98 -12.56
C ARG A 171 -5.07 -21.81 -12.83
N THR A 172 -5.68 -21.25 -11.79
CA THR A 172 -6.55 -20.07 -11.89
C THR A 172 -5.76 -18.87 -12.38
N HIS A 173 -4.55 -18.70 -11.85
CA HIS A 173 -3.67 -17.61 -12.26
C HIS A 173 -3.25 -17.72 -13.74
N ALA A 174 -2.91 -18.91 -14.24
CA ALA A 174 -2.58 -19.11 -15.65
C ALA A 174 -3.70 -18.66 -16.59
N LYS A 175 -4.97 -18.96 -16.25
CA LYS A 175 -6.13 -18.48 -17.01
C LYS A 175 -6.30 -16.96 -16.91
N ARG A 176 -6.03 -16.36 -15.75
CA ARG A 176 -6.07 -14.91 -15.53
C ARG A 176 -5.01 -14.21 -16.38
N VAL A 177 -3.79 -14.75 -16.43
CA VAL A 177 -2.70 -14.22 -17.28
C VAL A 177 -3.13 -14.13 -18.74
N ALA A 178 -3.79 -15.17 -19.28
CA ALA A 178 -4.28 -15.15 -20.65
C ALA A 178 -5.26 -13.98 -20.89
N ARG A 179 -6.26 -13.80 -20.00
CA ARG A 179 -7.24 -12.72 -20.12
C ARG A 179 -6.62 -11.32 -19.96
N LEU A 180 -5.66 -11.16 -19.03
CA LEU A 180 -4.96 -9.88 -18.86
C LEU A 180 -4.10 -9.53 -20.10
N LYS A 181 -3.52 -10.53 -20.78
CA LYS A 181 -2.85 -10.31 -22.09
C LYS A 181 -3.82 -9.86 -23.16
N GLU A 182 -5.01 -10.45 -23.24
CA GLU A 182 -6.09 -10.01 -24.14
C GLU A 182 -6.52 -8.56 -23.86
N MET A 183 -6.42 -8.10 -22.58
CA MET A 183 -6.66 -6.72 -22.17
C MET A 183 -5.47 -5.78 -22.45
N GLY A 184 -4.39 -6.28 -23.05
CA GLY A 184 -3.24 -5.50 -23.50
C GLY A 184 -2.12 -5.35 -22.46
N HIS A 185 -2.09 -6.18 -21.41
CA HIS A 185 -0.98 -6.16 -20.44
C HIS A 185 0.19 -7.03 -20.90
N GLU A 186 1.39 -6.50 -20.75
CA GLU A 186 2.64 -7.21 -21.00
C GLU A 186 3.04 -8.11 -19.84
N ASP A 187 3.87 -9.12 -20.10
CA ASP A 187 4.35 -10.08 -19.09
C ASP A 187 5.03 -9.38 -17.90
N GLY A 188 5.78 -8.31 -18.12
CA GLY A 188 6.44 -7.54 -17.07
C GLY A 188 5.45 -6.86 -16.11
N ALA A 189 4.32 -6.37 -16.62
CA ALA A 189 3.26 -5.80 -15.80
C ALA A 189 2.54 -6.90 -15.00
N ILE A 190 2.19 -7.99 -15.66
CA ILE A 190 1.48 -9.13 -15.06
C ILE A 190 2.32 -9.80 -13.95
N ALA A 191 3.64 -9.85 -14.11
CA ALA A 191 4.56 -10.38 -13.09
C ALA A 191 4.56 -9.60 -11.76
N ARG A 192 3.94 -8.40 -11.71
CA ARG A 192 3.71 -7.68 -10.44
C ARG A 192 2.65 -8.32 -9.58
N ILE A 193 1.79 -9.19 -10.13
CA ILE A 193 0.73 -9.86 -9.38
C ILE A 193 1.33 -11.00 -8.56
N ALA A 194 1.18 -10.94 -7.24
CA ALA A 194 1.42 -12.06 -6.36
C ALA A 194 0.23 -13.05 -6.47
N ALA A 195 0.46 -14.21 -7.06
CA ALA A 195 -0.55 -15.24 -7.21
C ALA A 195 0.08 -16.64 -7.24
N PRO A 196 -0.37 -17.54 -6.38
CA PRO A 196 -1.37 -17.36 -5.31
C PRO A 196 -0.96 -16.25 -4.33
N VAL A 197 -1.95 -15.44 -3.87
CA VAL A 197 -1.71 -14.36 -2.91
C VAL A 197 -1.34 -14.91 -1.54
N GLY A 198 -0.38 -14.26 -0.89
CA GLY A 198 0.09 -14.63 0.44
C GLY A 198 1.34 -15.50 0.43
N LEU A 199 2.08 -15.47 1.54
CA LEU A 199 3.22 -16.37 1.74
C LEU A 199 2.76 -17.81 1.87
N ASP A 200 3.54 -18.74 1.34
CA ASP A 200 3.30 -20.17 1.52
C ASP A 200 3.70 -20.59 2.95
N ILE A 201 2.73 -20.52 3.86
CA ILE A 201 2.84 -20.88 5.27
C ILE A 201 1.96 -22.07 5.64
N GLY A 202 1.38 -22.76 4.64
CA GLY A 202 0.44 -23.85 4.87
C GLY A 202 -0.95 -23.39 5.36
N ALA A 203 -1.34 -22.13 5.07
CA ALA A 203 -2.62 -21.54 5.50
C ALA A 203 -3.82 -22.29 4.90
N VAL A 204 -4.80 -22.62 5.74
CA VAL A 204 -6.03 -23.35 5.36
C VAL A 204 -7.28 -22.54 5.68
N THR A 205 -7.35 -21.93 6.87
CA THR A 205 -8.52 -21.15 7.31
C THR A 205 -8.49 -19.71 6.80
N ALA A 206 -9.64 -19.06 6.74
CA ALA A 206 -9.73 -17.66 6.31
C ALA A 206 -8.82 -16.71 7.12
N PRO A 207 -8.71 -16.82 8.47
CA PRO A 207 -7.76 -16.03 9.24
C PRO A 207 -6.29 -16.33 8.92
N GLU A 208 -5.91 -17.59 8.69
CA GLU A 208 -4.55 -17.96 8.30
C GLU A 208 -4.18 -17.43 6.91
N ILE A 209 -5.12 -17.50 5.95
CA ILE A 209 -4.96 -16.90 4.62
C ILE A 209 -4.81 -15.38 4.74
N ALA A 210 -5.62 -14.73 5.56
CA ALA A 210 -5.50 -13.29 5.81
C ALA A 210 -4.13 -12.93 6.42
N LEU A 211 -3.63 -13.73 7.35
CA LEU A 211 -2.29 -13.57 7.92
C LEU A 211 -1.20 -13.72 6.85
N SER A 212 -1.29 -14.76 6.00
CA SER A 212 -0.31 -15.00 4.93
C SER A 212 -0.27 -13.84 3.93
N ILE A 213 -1.43 -13.27 3.58
CA ILE A 213 -1.55 -12.09 2.71
C ILE A 213 -0.89 -10.88 3.36
N MET A 214 -1.20 -10.58 4.63
CA MET A 214 -0.59 -9.45 5.33
C MET A 214 0.92 -9.61 5.49
N ALA A 215 1.39 -10.82 5.77
CA ALA A 215 2.81 -11.12 5.87
C ALA A 215 3.53 -10.85 4.52
N GLU A 216 2.95 -11.24 3.39
CA GLU A 216 3.51 -10.96 2.07
C GLU A 216 3.50 -9.45 1.75
N ILE A 217 2.41 -8.74 2.06
CA ILE A 217 2.34 -7.27 1.88
C ILE A 217 3.44 -6.59 2.70
N VAL A 218 3.64 -6.98 3.97
CA VAL A 218 4.71 -6.44 4.82
C VAL A 218 6.09 -6.79 4.27
N GLN A 219 6.29 -8.02 3.81
CA GLN A 219 7.55 -8.44 3.19
C GLN A 219 7.87 -7.62 1.94
N ARG A 220 6.90 -7.38 1.05
CA ARG A 220 7.08 -6.53 -0.14
C ARG A 220 7.42 -5.10 0.23
N ARG A 221 6.80 -4.60 1.28
CA ARG A 221 7.01 -3.22 1.76
C ARG A 221 8.36 -3.03 2.46
N ARG A 222 8.80 -4.01 3.26
CA ARG A 222 9.94 -3.91 4.18
C ARG A 222 11.14 -4.76 3.78
N GLY A 223 10.92 -5.76 2.92
CA GLY A 223 11.98 -6.67 2.47
C GLY A 223 13.12 -5.94 1.77
N PRO A 224 14.30 -6.54 1.70
CA PRO A 224 15.43 -5.95 1.00
C PRO A 224 15.00 -5.65 -0.44
N LYS A 225 15.18 -4.40 -0.88
CA LYS A 225 15.05 -4.05 -2.30
C LYS A 225 15.95 -5.04 -3.03
N ARG A 226 15.38 -5.98 -3.82
CA ARG A 226 16.21 -6.88 -4.64
C ARG A 226 17.12 -5.95 -5.44
N ARG A 227 18.43 -5.98 -5.16
CA ARG A 227 19.40 -5.39 -6.07
C ARG A 227 19.10 -6.05 -7.41
N ALA A 228 18.83 -5.23 -8.41
CA ALA A 228 18.77 -5.72 -9.77
C ALA A 228 20.05 -6.50 -10.08
N PRO A 229 19.97 -7.64 -10.76
CA PRO A 229 21.14 -8.44 -11.13
C PRO A 229 22.11 -7.61 -11.95
#